data_7cf6b7cb2bbaf9b050e97b3a38cd6321
#
_entry.id   7cf6b7cb2bbaf9b050e97b3a38cd6321
#
_cell.length_a   1.000
_cell.length_b   1.000
_cell.length_c   1.000
_cell.angle_alpha   90.00
_cell.angle_beta   90.00
_cell.angle_gamma   90.00
#
_symmetry.space_group_name_H-M   'P 1'
#
loop_
_entity.id
_entity.type
_entity.pdbx_description
1 polymer ?
#
loop_
_entity_poly.entity_id
_entity_poly.type
_entity_poly.pdbx_seq_one_letter_code
_entity_poly.pdbx_strand_id
1 'polypeptide(L)'
;MKGIILAGGSGTRLYPITLGVSKQLLPVYDKPMIYYPLSTLMMAGIQDILIISTPHHLPLFSELLGDGQKLGCRFQYKAQEQPEGLAQAFIIGADFIGDDKVALILGDNIFYGTGLSQLLQSHNDPTGGVVFAYHVKDPQRYGVVEFNHDNQVVSIEEKPEVPKSKFAVPGLYFYDNEVIKIAKNLKPSDRGELEITDVNKVYLAQDLLNVGVLSRGTAWLDTGTFDSLMQAGTYVQVIEERQGLKIGCIEEVAFNMGFIEPKQLENIAKPLLNSGYGQYLMNLLK
;
A
#
# COMPACT_ATOMS: atom_id res chain seq x y z
N MET A 1 -14.47 5.50 2.46
CA MET A 1 -13.13 5.17 3.05
C MET A 1 -12.07 6.07 2.43
N LYS A 2 -11.11 6.51 3.22
CA LYS A 2 -9.92 7.25 2.77
C LYS A 2 -8.68 6.36 2.78
N GLY A 3 -7.64 6.74 2.02
CA GLY A 3 -6.39 5.98 1.95
C GLY A 3 -5.21 6.75 2.48
N ILE A 4 -4.26 6.07 3.11
CA ILE A 4 -2.95 6.62 3.48
C ILE A 4 -1.88 5.75 2.84
N ILE A 5 -0.95 6.37 2.13
CA ILE A 5 0.29 5.75 1.69
C ILE A 5 1.41 6.25 2.60
N LEU A 6 2.01 5.36 3.38
CA LEU A 6 3.17 5.70 4.18
C LEU A 6 4.44 5.48 3.36
N ALA A 7 4.98 6.58 2.85
CA ALA A 7 6.18 6.62 2.00
C ALA A 7 7.35 7.31 2.73
N GLY A 8 7.41 7.13 4.05
CA GLY A 8 8.48 7.62 4.93
C GLY A 8 9.63 6.64 5.07
N GLY A 9 10.53 6.97 5.98
CA GLY A 9 11.70 6.16 6.31
C GLY A 9 12.96 6.56 5.55
N SER A 10 14.12 6.26 6.15
CA SER A 10 15.45 6.66 5.66
C SER A 10 15.98 5.81 4.49
N GLY A 11 15.36 4.67 4.20
CA GLY A 11 15.79 3.78 3.12
C GLY A 11 17.23 3.23 3.25
N THR A 12 17.82 3.26 4.46
CA THR A 12 19.24 2.95 4.71
C THR A 12 19.69 1.58 4.19
N ARG A 13 18.79 0.60 4.16
CA ARG A 13 19.08 -0.74 3.62
C ARG A 13 19.37 -0.76 2.12
N LEU A 14 19.04 0.34 1.41
CA LEU A 14 19.29 0.51 -0.02
C LEU A 14 20.36 1.59 -0.30
N TYR A 15 21.18 1.97 0.70
CA TYR A 15 22.32 2.84 0.44
C TYR A 15 23.33 2.15 -0.48
N PRO A 16 23.95 2.87 -1.45
CA PRO A 16 23.87 4.33 -1.65
C PRO A 16 22.70 4.83 -2.53
N ILE A 17 21.87 3.98 -3.11
CA ILE A 17 20.81 4.37 -4.08
C ILE A 17 19.85 5.41 -3.47
N THR A 18 19.51 5.26 -2.20
CA THR A 18 18.56 6.12 -1.49
C THR A 18 19.20 7.31 -0.76
N LEU A 19 20.45 7.63 -1.03
CA LEU A 19 21.08 8.85 -0.49
C LEU A 19 20.49 10.14 -1.06
N GLY A 20 20.08 10.13 -2.32
CA GLY A 20 19.59 11.32 -3.01
C GLY A 20 18.11 11.27 -3.38
N VAL A 21 17.41 10.17 -3.08
CA VAL A 21 16.01 9.99 -3.50
C VAL A 21 15.27 9.07 -2.54
N SER A 22 13.99 9.35 -2.32
CA SER A 22 13.13 8.44 -1.57
C SER A 22 13.07 7.07 -2.23
N LYS A 23 13.11 5.99 -1.45
CA LYS A 23 12.95 4.61 -1.91
C LYS A 23 11.73 4.45 -2.82
N GLN A 24 10.60 5.03 -2.44
CA GLN A 24 9.33 4.90 -3.13
C GLN A 24 9.27 5.65 -4.47
N LEU A 25 10.29 6.46 -4.79
CA LEU A 25 10.48 7.10 -6.10
C LEU A 25 11.42 6.31 -7.02
N LEU A 26 12.09 5.28 -6.50
CA LEU A 26 12.92 4.40 -7.33
C LEU A 26 12.05 3.68 -8.37
N PRO A 27 12.58 3.44 -9.58
CA PRO A 27 11.86 2.69 -10.58
C PRO A 27 11.74 1.21 -10.18
N VAL A 28 10.56 0.64 -10.37
CA VAL A 28 10.34 -0.80 -10.40
C VAL A 28 9.88 -1.12 -11.81
N TYR A 29 10.79 -1.62 -12.61
CA TYR A 29 10.68 -1.81 -14.05
C TYR A 29 10.46 -0.48 -14.81
N ASP A 30 9.23 -0.14 -15.17
CA ASP A 30 8.89 0.97 -16.08
C ASP A 30 8.21 2.17 -15.42
N LYS A 31 8.02 2.13 -14.09
CA LYS A 31 7.34 3.21 -13.35
C LYS A 31 7.86 3.36 -11.92
N PRO A 32 7.63 4.52 -11.27
CA PRO A 32 8.00 4.72 -9.87
C PRO A 32 7.29 3.74 -8.93
N MET A 33 8.00 3.27 -7.91
CA MET A 33 7.48 2.31 -6.93
C MET A 33 6.16 2.74 -6.30
N ILE A 34 5.96 4.03 -6.01
CA ILE A 34 4.74 4.57 -5.39
C ILE A 34 3.47 4.29 -6.23
N TYR A 35 3.58 4.04 -7.54
CA TYR A 35 2.44 3.73 -8.40
C TYR A 35 1.75 2.43 -8.00
N TYR A 36 2.50 1.45 -7.51
CA TYR A 36 1.95 0.15 -7.13
C TYR A 36 1.04 0.22 -5.90
N PRO A 37 1.46 0.77 -4.74
CA PRO A 37 0.55 0.95 -3.61
C PRO A 37 -0.58 1.94 -3.93
N LEU A 38 -0.34 2.98 -4.73
CA LEU A 38 -1.39 3.89 -5.17
C LEU A 38 -2.46 3.14 -5.99
N SER A 39 -2.07 2.34 -6.97
CA SER A 39 -2.99 1.52 -7.74
C SER A 39 -3.77 0.54 -6.87
N THR A 40 -3.15 -0.01 -5.83
CA THR A 40 -3.79 -0.93 -4.88
C THR A 40 -4.92 -0.24 -4.11
N LEU A 41 -4.71 0.97 -3.60
CA LEU A 41 -5.78 1.75 -2.95
C LEU A 41 -6.90 2.13 -3.95
N MET A 42 -6.52 2.52 -5.16
CA MET A 42 -7.50 2.84 -6.21
C MET A 42 -8.35 1.62 -6.59
N MET A 43 -7.77 0.42 -6.69
CA MET A 43 -8.51 -0.84 -6.91
C MET A 43 -9.47 -1.18 -5.77
N ALA A 44 -9.23 -0.72 -4.55
CA ALA A 44 -10.17 -0.82 -3.43
C ALA A 44 -11.33 0.20 -3.52
N GLY A 45 -11.37 1.05 -4.54
CA GLY A 45 -12.37 2.11 -4.71
C GLY A 45 -12.04 3.41 -3.98
N ILE A 46 -10.81 3.60 -3.53
CA ILE A 46 -10.39 4.75 -2.73
C ILE A 46 -9.86 5.87 -3.65
N GLN A 47 -10.46 7.05 -3.56
CA GLN A 47 -10.10 8.23 -4.35
C GLN A 47 -9.45 9.35 -3.51
N ASP A 48 -9.77 9.44 -2.21
CA ASP A 48 -9.17 10.38 -1.27
C ASP A 48 -7.94 9.74 -0.63
N ILE A 49 -6.74 10.22 -0.99
CA ILE A 49 -5.50 9.57 -0.60
C ILE A 49 -4.52 10.60 -0.02
N LEU A 50 -4.02 10.31 1.17
CA LEU A 50 -2.96 11.06 1.83
C LEU A 50 -1.62 10.35 1.64
N ILE A 51 -0.64 11.04 1.09
CA ILE A 51 0.75 10.59 1.00
C ILE A 51 1.52 11.18 2.19
N ILE A 52 2.06 10.31 3.04
CA ILE A 52 2.91 10.71 4.17
C ILE A 52 4.35 10.35 3.84
N SER A 53 5.24 11.34 3.88
CA SER A 53 6.67 11.14 3.63
C SER A 53 7.52 12.07 4.49
N THR A 54 8.84 11.94 4.40
CA THR A 54 9.75 12.88 5.08
C THR A 54 9.62 14.29 4.51
N PRO A 55 9.86 15.35 5.29
CA PRO A 55 9.81 16.74 4.79
C PRO A 55 10.65 16.94 3.53
N HIS A 56 11.83 16.31 3.48
CA HIS A 56 12.77 16.43 2.36
C HIS A 56 12.23 15.85 1.05
N HIS A 57 11.53 14.69 1.10
CA HIS A 57 11.06 14.01 -0.10
C HIS A 57 9.63 14.36 -0.49
N LEU A 58 8.84 14.94 0.41
CA LEU A 58 7.42 15.23 0.18
C LEU A 58 7.16 16.10 -1.07
N PRO A 59 7.97 17.14 -1.38
CA PRO A 59 7.82 17.92 -2.61
C PRO A 59 7.95 17.09 -3.89
N LEU A 60 8.82 16.08 -3.90
CA LEU A 60 9.02 15.20 -5.07
C LEU A 60 7.79 14.34 -5.35
N PHE A 61 7.11 13.86 -4.30
CA PHE A 61 5.84 13.14 -4.47
C PHE A 61 4.74 14.06 -5.00
N SER A 62 4.66 15.28 -4.50
CA SER A 62 3.69 16.27 -4.97
C SER A 62 3.95 16.69 -6.42
N GLU A 63 5.21 16.81 -6.84
CA GLU A 63 5.59 17.08 -8.24
C GLU A 63 5.21 15.91 -9.16
N LEU A 64 5.48 14.67 -8.73
CA LEU A 64 5.19 13.47 -9.51
C LEU A 64 3.69 13.21 -9.68
N LEU A 65 2.92 13.28 -8.59
CA LEU A 65 1.53 12.81 -8.54
C LEU A 65 0.50 13.94 -8.70
N GLY A 66 0.90 15.20 -8.45
CA GLY A 66 0.01 16.36 -8.47
C GLY A 66 -1.08 16.28 -7.39
N ASP A 67 -2.24 16.82 -7.68
CA ASP A 67 -3.41 16.84 -6.80
C ASP A 67 -4.37 15.65 -6.98
N GLY A 68 -4.08 14.76 -7.93
CA GLY A 68 -4.88 13.57 -8.24
C GLY A 68 -6.05 13.81 -9.19
N GLN A 69 -6.42 15.07 -9.51
CA GLN A 69 -7.61 15.37 -10.33
C GLN A 69 -7.56 14.71 -11.71
N LYS A 70 -6.39 14.60 -12.32
CA LYS A 70 -6.21 13.93 -13.61
C LYS A 70 -6.64 12.45 -13.57
N LEU A 71 -6.57 11.83 -12.41
CA LEU A 71 -6.95 10.42 -12.16
C LEU A 71 -8.33 10.28 -11.52
N GLY A 72 -9.10 11.38 -11.41
CA GLY A 72 -10.37 11.38 -10.70
C GLY A 72 -10.22 11.17 -9.19
N CYS A 73 -9.04 11.42 -8.64
CA CYS A 73 -8.69 11.29 -7.22
C CYS A 73 -8.44 12.67 -6.59
N ARG A 74 -8.24 12.66 -5.26
CA ARG A 74 -7.79 13.82 -4.47
C ARG A 74 -6.62 13.42 -3.60
N PHE A 75 -5.44 13.95 -3.92
CA PHE A 75 -4.23 13.67 -3.17
C PHE A 75 -3.91 14.81 -2.21
N GLN A 76 -3.53 14.44 -1.01
CA GLN A 76 -2.99 15.35 0.01
C GLN A 76 -1.63 14.84 0.46
N TYR A 77 -0.83 15.72 1.04
CA TYR A 77 0.55 15.47 1.40
C TYR A 77 0.81 15.96 2.83
N LYS A 78 1.37 15.11 3.68
CA LYS A 78 1.78 15.48 5.05
C LYS A 78 3.17 14.95 5.36
N ALA A 79 3.93 15.75 6.10
CA ALA A 79 5.26 15.35 6.53
C ALA A 79 5.19 14.45 7.77
N GLN A 80 6.04 13.42 7.77
CA GLN A 80 6.44 12.66 8.96
C GLN A 80 7.84 13.16 9.36
N GLU A 81 7.91 14.00 10.39
CA GLU A 81 9.17 14.64 10.82
C GLU A 81 10.16 13.59 11.37
N GLN A 82 9.66 12.62 12.14
CA GLN A 82 10.43 11.52 12.69
C GLN A 82 9.70 10.20 12.44
N PRO A 83 10.40 9.12 12.07
CA PRO A 83 9.80 7.82 11.81
C PRO A 83 9.54 7.07 13.12
N GLU A 84 8.44 7.38 13.79
CA GLU A 84 8.06 6.79 15.09
C GLU A 84 7.14 5.57 14.96
N GLY A 85 7.19 4.88 13.84
CA GLY A 85 6.42 3.66 13.59
C GLY A 85 5.23 3.83 12.65
N LEU A 86 4.64 2.70 12.23
CA LEU A 86 3.58 2.69 11.22
C LEU A 86 2.27 3.30 11.72
N ALA A 87 1.92 3.07 12.99
CA ALA A 87 0.68 3.59 13.58
C ALA A 87 0.67 5.11 13.71
N GLN A 88 1.84 5.79 13.67
CA GLN A 88 1.92 7.25 13.63
C GLN A 88 1.19 7.84 12.42
N ALA A 89 1.04 7.09 11.33
CA ALA A 89 0.31 7.53 10.14
C ALA A 89 -1.13 7.96 10.44
N PHE A 90 -1.81 7.30 11.40
CA PHE A 90 -3.17 7.65 11.81
C PHE A 90 -3.22 8.92 12.66
N ILE A 91 -2.17 9.19 13.42
CA ILE A 91 -2.04 10.44 14.21
C ILE A 91 -1.80 11.62 13.28
N ILE A 92 -0.84 11.49 12.35
CA ILE A 92 -0.54 12.52 11.34
C ILE A 92 -1.74 12.75 10.42
N GLY A 93 -2.42 11.67 10.04
CA GLY A 93 -3.57 11.69 9.14
C GLY A 93 -4.91 12.02 9.80
N ALA A 94 -4.97 12.24 11.12
CA ALA A 94 -6.24 12.34 11.85
C ALA A 94 -7.23 13.34 11.24
N ASP A 95 -6.79 14.58 10.94
CA ASP A 95 -7.64 15.59 10.32
C ASP A 95 -8.09 15.23 8.91
N PHE A 96 -7.21 14.56 8.14
CA PHE A 96 -7.54 14.05 6.81
C PHE A 96 -8.58 12.93 6.91
N ILE A 97 -8.41 11.99 7.82
CA ILE A 97 -9.35 10.87 8.04
C ILE A 97 -10.71 11.44 8.47
N GLY A 98 -10.74 12.38 9.42
CA GLY A 98 -11.98 12.91 9.99
C GLY A 98 -12.81 11.77 10.61
N ASP A 99 -14.07 11.64 10.19
CA ASP A 99 -14.98 10.59 10.65
C ASP A 99 -15.02 9.35 9.73
N ASP A 100 -14.18 9.31 8.70
CA ASP A 100 -14.16 8.22 7.74
C ASP A 100 -13.38 6.99 8.25
N LYS A 101 -13.67 5.84 7.64
CA LYS A 101 -12.82 4.65 7.69
C LYS A 101 -11.54 4.88 6.88
N VAL A 102 -10.48 4.16 7.17
CA VAL A 102 -9.17 4.39 6.54
C VAL A 102 -8.45 3.11 6.17
N ALA A 103 -7.86 3.10 4.97
CA ALA A 103 -6.87 2.14 4.55
C ALA A 103 -5.46 2.71 4.75
N LEU A 104 -4.53 1.91 5.27
CA LEU A 104 -3.10 2.20 5.28
C LEU A 104 -2.37 1.21 4.40
N ILE A 105 -1.55 1.70 3.48
CA ILE A 105 -0.63 0.88 2.70
C ILE A 105 0.80 1.40 2.82
N LEU A 106 1.75 0.49 2.90
CA LEU A 106 3.17 0.84 2.87
C LEU A 106 3.61 1.14 1.44
N GLY A 107 4.31 2.24 1.26
CA GLY A 107 4.71 2.78 -0.05
C GLY A 107 5.70 1.91 -0.84
N ASP A 108 6.19 0.83 -0.23
CA ASP A 108 7.15 -0.11 -0.81
C ASP A 108 6.56 -1.52 -1.02
N ASN A 109 5.26 -1.69 -0.82
CA ASN A 109 4.58 -2.95 -1.02
C ASN A 109 3.89 -3.00 -2.39
N ILE A 110 4.14 -4.06 -3.12
CA ILE A 110 3.55 -4.32 -4.44
C ILE A 110 2.62 -5.52 -4.32
N PHE A 111 1.38 -5.35 -4.77
CA PHE A 111 0.38 -6.42 -4.83
C PHE A 111 -0.07 -6.63 -6.27
N TYR A 112 -0.16 -7.89 -6.69
CA TYR A 112 -0.71 -8.26 -7.98
C TYR A 112 -1.32 -9.66 -7.94
N GLY A 113 -2.46 -9.84 -8.56
CA GLY A 113 -3.10 -11.16 -8.67
C GLY A 113 -4.53 -11.08 -9.12
N THR A 114 -5.03 -12.20 -9.65
CA THR A 114 -6.42 -12.35 -10.06
C THR A 114 -7.34 -12.20 -8.85
N GLY A 115 -8.41 -11.41 -8.99
CA GLY A 115 -9.40 -11.21 -7.93
C GLY A 115 -8.96 -10.25 -6.82
N LEU A 116 -7.78 -9.62 -6.92
CA LEU A 116 -7.30 -8.69 -5.91
C LEU A 116 -8.27 -7.52 -5.71
N SER A 117 -8.74 -6.87 -6.78
CA SER A 117 -9.67 -5.74 -6.70
C SER A 117 -10.96 -6.13 -5.98
N GLN A 118 -11.55 -7.29 -6.29
CA GLN A 118 -12.77 -7.79 -5.65
C GLN A 118 -12.54 -8.07 -4.16
N LEU A 119 -11.40 -8.68 -3.81
CA LEU A 119 -11.04 -8.91 -2.41
C LEU A 119 -10.92 -7.59 -1.64
N LEU A 120 -10.23 -6.61 -2.20
CA LEU A 120 -10.06 -5.30 -1.56
C LEU A 120 -11.40 -4.59 -1.38
N GLN A 121 -12.25 -4.59 -2.41
CA GLN A 121 -13.58 -3.98 -2.36
C GLN A 121 -14.52 -4.67 -1.37
N SER A 122 -14.44 -5.99 -1.19
CA SER A 122 -15.25 -6.70 -0.19
C SER A 122 -14.90 -6.35 1.26
N HIS A 123 -13.76 -5.72 1.48
CA HIS A 123 -13.29 -5.30 2.82
C HIS A 123 -13.23 -3.77 3.00
N ASN A 124 -13.66 -2.97 2.03
CA ASN A 124 -13.50 -1.51 2.07
C ASN A 124 -14.51 -0.78 2.97
N ASP A 125 -15.36 -1.51 3.70
CA ASP A 125 -16.27 -0.97 4.71
C ASP A 125 -16.14 -1.73 6.05
N PRO A 126 -14.95 -1.75 6.68
CA PRO A 126 -14.71 -2.55 7.87
C PRO A 126 -15.48 -2.04 9.10
N THR A 127 -15.92 -2.98 9.94
CA THR A 127 -16.21 -2.75 11.34
C THR A 127 -15.05 -3.32 12.13
N GLY A 128 -14.28 -2.48 12.81
CA GLY A 128 -13.01 -2.84 13.42
C GLY A 128 -11.84 -2.80 12.42
N GLY A 129 -10.91 -3.75 12.55
CA GLY A 129 -9.74 -3.87 11.71
C GLY A 129 -9.81 -5.04 10.74
N VAL A 130 -9.20 -4.88 9.56
CA VAL A 130 -8.95 -5.96 8.60
C VAL A 130 -7.46 -5.99 8.29
N VAL A 131 -6.83 -7.12 8.52
CA VAL A 131 -5.47 -7.43 8.06
C VAL A 131 -5.54 -8.42 6.90
N PHE A 132 -4.54 -8.41 6.03
CA PHE A 132 -4.43 -9.41 4.98
C PHE A 132 -3.43 -10.49 5.39
N ALA A 133 -3.68 -11.74 5.01
CA ALA A 133 -2.81 -12.86 5.31
C ALA A 133 -2.21 -13.42 4.02
N TYR A 134 -0.90 -13.51 3.97
CA TYR A 134 -0.15 -14.03 2.83
C TYR A 134 0.77 -15.18 3.25
N HIS A 135 0.66 -16.33 2.58
CA HIS A 135 1.49 -17.49 2.90
C HIS A 135 2.93 -17.28 2.45
N VAL A 136 3.87 -17.35 3.39
CA VAL A 136 5.32 -17.15 3.15
C VAL A 136 6.14 -18.35 3.61
N LYS A 137 7.37 -18.43 3.09
CA LYS A 137 8.35 -19.44 3.52
C LYS A 137 8.98 -19.07 4.88
N ASP A 138 9.27 -17.79 5.10
CA ASP A 138 10.06 -17.26 6.21
C ASP A 138 9.21 -16.26 7.05
N PRO A 139 8.18 -16.73 7.79
CA PRO A 139 7.21 -15.87 8.48
C PRO A 139 7.83 -15.03 9.60
N GLN A 140 8.91 -15.47 10.23
CA GLN A 140 9.60 -14.75 11.33
C GLN A 140 10.11 -13.35 10.94
N ARG A 141 10.13 -13.01 9.67
CA ARG A 141 10.53 -11.68 9.18
C ARG A 141 9.44 -10.62 9.28
N TYR A 142 8.19 -11.03 9.49
CA TYR A 142 6.98 -10.22 9.35
C TYR A 142 6.10 -10.30 10.60
N GLY A 143 5.09 -9.46 10.68
CA GLY A 143 3.94 -9.72 11.52
C GLY A 143 3.30 -11.04 11.08
N VAL A 144 2.97 -11.91 12.02
CA VAL A 144 2.38 -13.23 11.74
C VAL A 144 0.99 -13.30 12.33
N VAL A 145 0.02 -13.70 11.51
CA VAL A 145 -1.37 -13.90 11.92
C VAL A 145 -1.70 -15.38 11.94
N GLU A 146 -2.39 -15.82 13.00
CA GLU A 146 -3.01 -17.12 13.10
C GLU A 146 -4.53 -16.94 13.13
N PHE A 147 -5.26 -17.78 12.38
CA PHE A 147 -6.72 -17.75 12.30
C PHE A 147 -7.29 -19.16 12.21
N ASN A 148 -8.55 -19.31 12.63
CA ASN A 148 -9.26 -20.57 12.62
C ASN A 148 -9.92 -20.87 11.25
N HIS A 149 -10.66 -21.97 11.14
CA HIS A 149 -11.35 -22.38 9.91
C HIS A 149 -12.46 -21.41 9.46
N ASP A 150 -12.96 -20.58 10.37
CA ASP A 150 -13.98 -19.56 10.09
C ASP A 150 -13.35 -18.21 9.72
N ASN A 151 -12.03 -18.18 9.46
CA ASN A 151 -11.22 -16.98 9.20
C ASN A 151 -11.22 -15.95 10.34
N GLN A 152 -11.50 -16.40 11.58
CA GLN A 152 -11.38 -15.56 12.76
C GLN A 152 -9.93 -15.54 13.23
N VAL A 153 -9.38 -14.35 13.45
CA VAL A 153 -8.03 -14.19 13.96
C VAL A 153 -7.97 -14.66 15.42
N VAL A 154 -7.03 -15.54 15.74
CA VAL A 154 -6.81 -16.06 17.09
C VAL A 154 -5.53 -15.52 17.72
N SER A 155 -4.53 -15.18 16.92
CA SER A 155 -3.33 -14.49 17.40
C SER A 155 -2.68 -13.62 16.31
N ILE A 156 -1.97 -12.58 16.74
CA ILE A 156 -1.12 -11.77 15.87
C ILE A 156 0.15 -11.37 16.64
N GLU A 157 1.32 -11.60 16.05
CA GLU A 157 2.62 -11.37 16.70
C GLU A 157 3.57 -10.66 15.72
N GLU A 158 4.32 -9.67 16.22
CA GLU A 158 5.33 -8.97 15.42
C GLU A 158 6.64 -9.77 15.44
N LYS A 159 7.11 -10.20 14.27
CA LYS A 159 8.40 -10.89 14.05
C LYS A 159 8.71 -11.95 15.11
N PRO A 160 7.83 -12.93 15.34
CA PRO A 160 8.03 -13.93 16.38
C PRO A 160 9.25 -14.79 16.08
N GLU A 161 10.03 -15.15 17.11
CA GLU A 161 11.14 -16.12 16.97
C GLU A 161 10.63 -17.50 16.55
N VAL A 162 9.48 -17.90 17.09
CA VAL A 162 8.80 -19.16 16.77
C VAL A 162 7.39 -18.85 16.24
N PRO A 163 7.22 -18.70 14.92
CA PRO A 163 5.93 -18.36 14.32
C PRO A 163 4.88 -19.45 14.51
N LYS A 164 3.67 -19.10 14.92
CA LYS A 164 2.54 -20.02 15.09
C LYS A 164 1.88 -20.42 13.77
N SER A 165 2.08 -19.62 12.72
CA SER A 165 1.57 -19.89 11.39
C SER A 165 2.58 -19.51 10.31
N LYS A 166 2.25 -19.81 9.05
CA LYS A 166 3.00 -19.36 7.87
C LYS A 166 2.38 -18.15 7.19
N PHE A 167 1.43 -17.49 7.83
CA PHE A 167 0.74 -16.35 7.25
C PHE A 167 1.33 -15.04 7.77
N ALA A 168 2.09 -14.37 6.91
CA ALA A 168 2.57 -13.03 7.13
C ALA A 168 1.45 -12.00 6.92
N VAL A 169 1.53 -10.89 7.63
CA VAL A 169 0.67 -9.72 7.43
C VAL A 169 1.41 -8.72 6.56
N PRO A 170 1.01 -8.56 5.27
CA PRO A 170 1.54 -7.53 4.41
C PRO A 170 1.25 -6.12 4.90
N GLY A 171 1.96 -5.15 4.35
CA GLY A 171 1.77 -3.74 4.67
C GLY A 171 0.51 -3.13 4.06
N LEU A 172 -0.64 -3.75 4.28
CA LEU A 172 -1.96 -3.27 3.85
C LEU A 172 -2.98 -3.56 4.96
N TYR A 173 -3.67 -2.53 5.43
CA TYR A 173 -4.55 -2.56 6.58
C TYR A 173 -5.78 -1.70 6.33
N PHE A 174 -6.97 -2.17 6.71
CA PHE A 174 -8.20 -1.40 6.67
C PHE A 174 -8.78 -1.30 8.07
N TYR A 175 -9.21 -0.11 8.47
CA TYR A 175 -9.71 0.14 9.80
C TYR A 175 -10.95 1.04 9.79
N ASP A 176 -11.78 0.87 10.79
CA ASP A 176 -12.78 1.87 11.15
C ASP A 176 -12.14 3.12 11.78
N ASN A 177 -12.94 4.09 12.14
CA ASN A 177 -12.46 5.38 12.65
C ASN A 177 -11.81 5.30 14.05
N GLU A 178 -12.11 4.26 14.85
CA GLU A 178 -11.52 4.08 16.18
C GLU A 178 -9.99 3.93 16.14
N VAL A 179 -9.43 3.58 14.98
CA VAL A 179 -7.96 3.46 14.80
C VAL A 179 -7.21 4.72 15.20
N ILE A 180 -7.79 5.91 15.00
CA ILE A 180 -7.15 7.20 15.38
C ILE A 180 -6.98 7.25 16.91
N LYS A 181 -8.02 6.87 17.65
CA LYS A 181 -7.98 6.86 19.10
C LYS A 181 -7.07 5.78 19.63
N ILE A 182 -7.09 4.60 19.02
CA ILE A 182 -6.19 3.50 19.36
C ILE A 182 -4.73 3.96 19.17
N ALA A 183 -4.38 4.49 18.00
CA ALA A 183 -3.02 4.94 17.69
C ALA A 183 -2.52 6.02 18.66
N LYS A 184 -3.36 6.99 19.05
CA LYS A 184 -3.03 8.03 20.03
C LYS A 184 -2.76 7.51 21.44
N ASN A 185 -3.26 6.32 21.79
CA ASN A 185 -3.11 5.71 23.12
C ASN A 185 -2.04 4.61 23.14
N LEU A 186 -1.41 4.28 22.01
CA LEU A 186 -0.31 3.31 21.99
C LEU A 186 0.90 3.84 22.76
N LYS A 187 1.62 2.91 23.33
CA LYS A 187 2.97 3.17 23.88
C LYS A 187 4.01 2.68 22.88
N PRO A 188 5.11 3.42 22.70
CA PRO A 188 6.22 2.95 21.89
C PRO A 188 6.74 1.59 22.37
N SER A 189 7.07 0.72 21.45
CA SER A 189 7.73 -0.56 21.71
C SER A 189 9.16 -0.36 22.22
N ASP A 190 9.86 -1.45 22.59
CA ASP A 190 11.28 -1.41 22.96
C ASP A 190 12.17 -0.83 21.84
N ARG A 191 11.67 -0.80 20.61
CA ARG A 191 12.33 -0.14 19.46
C ARG A 191 12.05 1.36 19.36
N GLY A 192 11.21 1.91 20.23
CA GLY A 192 10.76 3.29 20.19
C GLY A 192 9.68 3.57 19.12
N GLU A 193 9.04 2.54 18.57
CA GLU A 193 8.07 2.63 17.47
C GLU A 193 6.64 2.38 17.95
N LEU A 194 5.68 3.12 17.39
CA LEU A 194 4.24 2.84 17.49
C LEU A 194 3.89 1.73 16.50
N GLU A 195 3.83 0.50 17.01
CA GLU A 195 3.70 -0.69 16.18
C GLU A 195 2.28 -0.86 15.64
N ILE A 196 2.17 -1.17 14.35
CA ILE A 196 0.88 -1.51 13.74
C ILE A 196 0.30 -2.80 14.32
N THR A 197 1.16 -3.74 14.71
CA THR A 197 0.75 -5.00 15.34
C THR A 197 0.06 -4.74 16.67
N ASP A 198 0.42 -3.69 17.41
CA ASP A 198 -0.26 -3.35 18.67
C ASP A 198 -1.64 -2.70 18.43
N VAL A 199 -1.82 -1.95 17.34
CA VAL A 199 -3.16 -1.55 16.87
C VAL A 199 -4.02 -2.80 16.63
N ASN A 200 -3.49 -3.77 15.89
CA ASN A 200 -4.20 -5.01 15.57
C ASN A 200 -4.54 -5.82 16.83
N LYS A 201 -3.65 -5.86 17.83
CA LYS A 201 -3.92 -6.54 19.12
C LYS A 201 -5.07 -5.90 19.89
N VAL A 202 -5.22 -4.56 19.80
CA VAL A 202 -6.38 -3.88 20.43
C VAL A 202 -7.68 -4.32 19.78
N TYR A 203 -7.75 -4.36 18.45
CA TYR A 203 -8.92 -4.87 17.74
C TYR A 203 -9.16 -6.36 18.01
N LEU A 204 -8.11 -7.18 18.07
CA LEU A 204 -8.23 -8.60 18.40
C LEU A 204 -8.83 -8.81 19.80
N ALA A 205 -8.38 -8.03 20.79
CA ALA A 205 -8.90 -8.13 22.16
C ALA A 205 -10.37 -7.71 22.29
N GLN A 206 -10.93 -7.04 21.27
CA GLN A 206 -12.33 -6.64 21.18
C GLN A 206 -13.16 -7.55 20.26
N ASP A 207 -12.59 -8.65 19.76
CA ASP A 207 -13.17 -9.54 18.74
C ASP A 207 -13.57 -8.79 17.43
N LEU A 208 -12.84 -7.71 17.10
CA LEU A 208 -13.06 -6.85 15.93
C LEU A 208 -11.94 -6.91 14.90
N LEU A 209 -11.04 -7.88 14.97
CA LEU A 209 -9.99 -8.08 13.96
C LEU A 209 -10.38 -9.19 12.98
N ASN A 210 -10.51 -8.81 11.71
CA ASN A 210 -10.84 -9.72 10.61
C ASN A 210 -9.62 -9.99 9.74
N VAL A 211 -9.66 -11.07 8.95
CA VAL A 211 -8.58 -11.42 8.02
C VAL A 211 -9.11 -11.63 6.60
N GLY A 212 -8.46 -10.96 5.63
CA GLY A 212 -8.62 -11.24 4.21
C GLY A 212 -7.47 -12.11 3.72
N VAL A 213 -7.74 -13.34 3.29
CA VAL A 213 -6.69 -14.26 2.84
C VAL A 213 -6.36 -14.00 1.38
N LEU A 214 -5.11 -13.61 1.10
CA LEU A 214 -4.60 -13.47 -0.26
C LEU A 214 -4.46 -14.85 -0.91
N SER A 215 -5.08 -15.02 -2.07
CA SER A 215 -5.16 -16.30 -2.75
C SER A 215 -3.80 -16.80 -3.26
N ARG A 216 -3.67 -18.10 -3.46
CA ARG A 216 -2.52 -18.69 -4.14
C ARG A 216 -2.43 -18.12 -5.57
N GLY A 217 -1.26 -17.61 -5.94
CA GLY A 217 -1.04 -16.92 -7.20
C GLY A 217 -1.08 -15.39 -7.10
N THR A 218 -1.54 -14.83 -5.97
CA THR A 218 -1.29 -13.42 -5.65
C THR A 218 0.20 -13.24 -5.38
N ALA A 219 0.81 -12.23 -5.97
CA ALA A 219 2.15 -11.77 -5.62
C ALA A 219 2.04 -10.64 -4.59
N TRP A 220 2.80 -10.78 -3.52
CA TRP A 220 3.15 -9.70 -2.61
C TRP A 220 4.66 -9.59 -2.58
N LEU A 221 5.18 -8.42 -2.94
CA LEU A 221 6.61 -8.15 -3.03
C LEU A 221 6.93 -6.98 -2.10
N ASP A 222 7.84 -7.21 -1.16
CA ASP A 222 8.48 -6.14 -0.40
C ASP A 222 9.76 -5.74 -1.15
N THR A 223 10.01 -4.45 -1.29
CA THR A 223 11.18 -3.95 -2.01
C THR A 223 12.26 -3.45 -1.05
N GLY A 224 12.39 -4.12 0.12
CA GLY A 224 13.20 -3.67 1.26
C GLY A 224 14.70 -3.85 1.12
N THR A 225 15.18 -4.65 0.17
CA THR A 225 16.59 -4.96 -0.08
C THR A 225 16.91 -4.85 -1.57
N PHE A 226 18.19 -4.81 -1.93
CA PHE A 226 18.62 -4.81 -3.35
C PHE A 226 18.05 -6.00 -4.12
N ASP A 227 18.15 -7.19 -3.53
CA ASP A 227 17.65 -8.42 -4.16
C ASP A 227 16.13 -8.38 -4.35
N SER A 228 15.37 -7.97 -3.32
CA SER A 228 13.92 -7.91 -3.43
C SER A 228 13.44 -6.81 -4.40
N LEU A 229 14.16 -5.68 -4.49
CA LEU A 229 13.88 -4.63 -5.48
C LEU A 229 14.12 -5.14 -6.92
N MET A 230 15.24 -5.84 -7.14
CA MET A 230 15.54 -6.45 -8.44
C MET A 230 14.52 -7.53 -8.81
N GLN A 231 14.18 -8.41 -7.87
CA GLN A 231 13.17 -9.45 -8.06
C GLN A 231 11.79 -8.86 -8.40
N ALA A 232 11.39 -7.77 -7.73
CA ALA A 232 10.15 -7.08 -8.04
C ALA A 232 10.15 -6.54 -9.47
N GLY A 233 11.22 -5.86 -9.89
CA GLY A 233 11.37 -5.37 -11.26
C GLY A 233 11.31 -6.49 -12.29
N THR A 234 12.02 -7.59 -12.06
CA THR A 234 12.03 -8.77 -12.94
C THR A 234 10.64 -9.42 -13.02
N TYR A 235 9.96 -9.57 -11.88
CA TYR A 235 8.60 -10.12 -11.83
C TYR A 235 7.64 -9.28 -12.67
N VAL A 236 7.63 -7.96 -12.47
CA VAL A 236 6.77 -7.02 -13.21
C VAL A 236 7.08 -7.12 -14.71
N GLN A 237 8.37 -7.06 -15.09
CA GLN A 237 8.79 -7.17 -16.47
C GLN A 237 8.26 -8.45 -17.14
N VAL A 238 8.49 -9.60 -16.53
CA VAL A 238 8.11 -10.90 -17.12
C VAL A 238 6.60 -10.99 -17.33
N ILE A 239 5.80 -10.53 -16.39
CA ILE A 239 4.33 -10.58 -16.50
C ILE A 239 3.86 -9.59 -17.57
N GLU A 240 4.33 -8.33 -17.55
CA GLU A 240 3.93 -7.30 -18.52
C GLU A 240 4.32 -7.69 -19.96
N GLU A 241 5.54 -8.23 -20.17
CA GLU A 241 5.98 -8.67 -21.49
C GLU A 241 5.16 -9.87 -22.01
N ARG A 242 4.73 -10.76 -21.13
CA ARG A 242 3.95 -11.96 -21.52
C ARG A 242 2.49 -11.65 -21.80
N GLN A 243 1.89 -10.78 -20.99
CA GLN A 243 0.46 -10.49 -21.08
C GLN A 243 0.13 -9.28 -21.96
N GLY A 244 1.10 -8.39 -22.16
CA GLY A 244 0.86 -7.10 -22.81
C GLY A 244 0.02 -6.14 -21.96
N LEU A 245 -0.15 -6.45 -20.67
CA LEU A 245 -0.92 -5.66 -19.70
C LEU A 245 0.03 -5.16 -18.61
N LYS A 246 -0.25 -3.97 -18.06
CA LYS A 246 0.60 -3.36 -17.04
C LYS A 246 0.17 -3.71 -15.61
N ILE A 247 1.16 -3.80 -14.72
CA ILE A 247 0.96 -3.93 -13.28
C ILE A 247 1.15 -2.54 -12.65
N GLY A 248 0.20 -2.10 -11.81
CA GLY A 248 0.32 -0.83 -11.10
C GLY A 248 0.23 0.41 -12.01
N CYS A 249 -0.44 0.30 -13.16
CA CYS A 249 -0.73 1.43 -14.03
C CYS A 249 -1.92 2.21 -13.46
N ILE A 250 -1.63 3.35 -12.82
CA ILE A 250 -2.64 4.13 -12.08
C ILE A 250 -3.70 4.73 -13.01
N GLU A 251 -3.34 5.07 -14.24
CA GLU A 251 -4.24 5.61 -15.24
C GLU A 251 -5.22 4.55 -15.75
N GLU A 252 -4.73 3.33 -15.99
CA GLU A 252 -5.57 2.18 -16.34
C GLU A 252 -6.53 1.83 -15.21
N VAL A 253 -6.04 1.80 -13.96
CA VAL A 253 -6.89 1.54 -12.79
C VAL A 253 -7.95 2.64 -12.66
N ALA A 254 -7.60 3.91 -12.81
CA ALA A 254 -8.55 5.02 -12.77
C ALA A 254 -9.65 4.86 -13.86
N PHE A 255 -9.26 4.46 -15.06
CA PHE A 255 -10.18 4.21 -16.16
C PHE A 255 -11.10 3.01 -15.91
N ASN A 256 -10.53 1.87 -15.49
CA ASN A 256 -11.29 0.64 -15.22
C ASN A 256 -12.22 0.76 -14.02
N MET A 257 -11.85 1.58 -13.02
CA MET A 257 -12.69 1.89 -11.86
C MET A 257 -13.76 2.96 -12.14
N GLY A 258 -13.78 3.53 -13.37
CA GLY A 258 -14.72 4.58 -13.73
C GLY A 258 -14.45 5.93 -13.06
N PHE A 259 -13.23 6.16 -12.56
CA PHE A 259 -12.84 7.44 -11.96
C PHE A 259 -12.62 8.51 -13.02
N ILE A 260 -12.24 8.10 -14.23
CA ILE A 260 -12.02 8.97 -15.37
C ILE A 260 -12.71 8.44 -16.62
N GLU A 261 -13.11 9.36 -17.49
CA GLU A 261 -13.72 9.07 -18.78
C GLU A 261 -12.65 8.80 -19.87
N PRO A 262 -13.00 8.15 -21.01
CA PRO A 262 -12.07 7.88 -22.10
C PRO A 262 -11.30 9.11 -22.58
N LYS A 263 -11.96 10.28 -22.61
CA LYS A 263 -11.35 11.54 -23.04
C LYS A 263 -10.27 12.02 -22.07
N GLN A 264 -10.45 11.77 -20.77
CA GLN A 264 -9.45 12.11 -19.77
C GLN A 264 -8.23 11.20 -19.92
N LEU A 265 -8.44 9.89 -20.10
CA LEU A 265 -7.35 8.94 -20.37
C LEU A 265 -6.56 9.33 -21.62
N GLU A 266 -7.23 9.70 -22.70
CA GLU A 266 -6.59 10.21 -23.93
C GLU A 266 -5.70 11.43 -23.65
N ASN A 267 -6.20 12.38 -22.86
CA ASN A 267 -5.44 13.59 -22.51
C ASN A 267 -4.21 13.29 -21.65
N ILE A 268 -4.29 12.30 -20.75
CA ILE A 268 -3.15 11.84 -19.95
C ILE A 268 -2.12 11.13 -20.82
N ALA A 269 -2.56 10.30 -21.76
CA ALA A 269 -1.69 9.50 -22.60
C ALA A 269 -0.90 10.33 -23.63
N LYS A 270 -1.52 11.40 -24.20
CA LYS A 270 -0.92 12.23 -25.27
C LYS A 270 0.51 12.70 -24.98
N PRO A 271 0.84 13.31 -23.82
CA PRO A 271 2.19 13.76 -23.53
C PRO A 271 3.19 12.62 -23.36
N LEU A 272 2.72 11.38 -23.16
CA LEU A 272 3.53 10.18 -22.91
C LEU A 272 3.75 9.31 -24.17
N LEU A 273 3.23 9.70 -25.34
CA LEU A 273 3.22 8.89 -26.57
C LEU A 273 4.62 8.50 -27.08
N ASN A 274 5.67 9.24 -26.70
CA ASN A 274 7.04 8.88 -27.04
C ASN A 274 7.58 7.69 -26.24
N SER A 275 6.84 7.21 -25.24
CA SER A 275 7.17 6.04 -24.43
C SER A 275 6.23 4.86 -24.75
N GLY A 276 6.69 3.63 -24.49
CA GLY A 276 5.81 2.45 -24.56
C GLY A 276 4.65 2.52 -23.56
N TYR A 277 4.83 3.24 -22.45
CA TYR A 277 3.79 3.48 -21.45
C TYR A 277 2.61 4.29 -22.02
N GLY A 278 2.89 5.43 -22.68
CA GLY A 278 1.84 6.25 -23.29
C GLY A 278 1.15 5.56 -24.46
N GLN A 279 1.90 4.77 -25.25
CA GLN A 279 1.33 3.95 -26.33
C GLN A 279 0.36 2.89 -25.76
N TYR A 280 0.73 2.26 -24.64
CA TYR A 280 -0.14 1.33 -23.92
C TYR A 280 -1.47 2.00 -23.51
N LEU A 281 -1.41 3.17 -22.85
CA LEU A 281 -2.62 3.89 -22.44
C LEU A 281 -3.55 4.21 -23.63
N MET A 282 -2.99 4.62 -24.77
CA MET A 282 -3.79 4.86 -25.98
C MET A 282 -4.45 3.59 -26.53
N ASN A 283 -3.82 2.42 -26.36
CA ASN A 283 -4.39 1.16 -26.80
C ASN A 283 -5.57 0.70 -25.95
N LEU A 284 -5.69 1.14 -24.69
CA LEU A 284 -6.85 0.87 -23.83
C LEU A 284 -8.15 1.52 -24.35
N LEU A 285 -8.03 2.50 -25.25
CA LEU A 285 -9.18 3.22 -25.86
C LEU A 285 -9.68 2.59 -27.17
N LYS A 286 -9.02 1.56 -27.68
CA LYS A 286 -9.40 0.82 -28.91
C LYS A 286 -10.30 -0.36 -28.59
#